data_7b72dc2f0fcbf1af37ab2352e31a54a3
#
_entry.id   7b72dc2f0fcbf1af37ab2352e31a54a3
#
_cell.length_a   1.000
_cell.length_b   1.000
_cell.length_c   1.000
_cell.angle_alpha   90.00
_cell.angle_beta   90.00
_cell.angle_gamma   90.00
#
_symmetry.space_group_name_H-M   'P 1'
#
loop_
_entity.id
_entity.type
_entity.pdbx_description
1 polymer ?
#
loop_
_entity_poly.entity_id
_entity_poly.type
_entity_poly.pdbx_seq_one_letter_code
_entity_poly.pdbx_strand_id
1 'polypeptide(L)'
;MQQFIYLFDCDGVVLDTESQYSKFWAHIGTLYYPQMQSFAEDIKGMSLVDIFDRYFPDASQQKELKLLLDVFEESMEYAYIPGVEEFLKSLRDKRVRTALVTSSNHNKMAHVYGTLPEIRDYFDYIFTAEDIQRSKPAPDCFINAARRFGVDPQNCIVFEDSINGLIAAKESGAKVVGLTTTNTEQKIMSFCNLILPSFMGRTPDSINAHFAFLS
;
A
#
# COMPACT_ATOMS: atom_id res chain seq x y z
N MET A 1 12.38 16.20 20.02
CA MET A 1 11.28 15.25 19.73
C MET A 1 11.81 14.23 18.73
N GLN A 2 11.53 12.95 18.95
CA GLN A 2 11.92 11.89 18.02
C GLN A 2 11.15 12.08 16.72
N GLN A 3 11.86 12.15 15.59
CA GLN A 3 11.25 12.33 14.28
C GLN A 3 10.94 10.94 13.70
N PHE A 4 9.67 10.62 13.48
CA PHE A 4 9.26 9.39 12.84
C PHE A 4 9.60 9.41 11.35
N ILE A 5 9.86 8.22 10.81
CA ILE A 5 9.90 7.94 9.37
C ILE A 5 8.49 7.55 8.93
N TYR A 6 8.03 8.07 7.81
CA TYR A 6 6.68 7.82 7.28
C TYR A 6 6.75 6.83 6.12
N LEU A 7 6.08 5.70 6.26
CA LEU A 7 6.02 4.64 5.25
C LEU A 7 4.58 4.55 4.72
N PHE A 8 4.42 4.61 3.43
CA PHE A 8 3.10 4.60 2.78
C PHE A 8 2.96 3.38 1.89
N ASP A 9 1.86 2.65 2.00
CA ASP A 9 1.42 1.82 0.89
C ASP A 9 1.02 2.71 -0.30
N CYS A 10 0.84 2.12 -1.48
CA CYS A 10 0.50 2.84 -2.70
C CYS A 10 -1.01 2.84 -2.95
N ASP A 11 -1.55 1.65 -3.19
CA ASP A 11 -2.92 1.44 -3.63
C ASP A 11 -3.89 1.58 -2.45
N GLY A 12 -4.91 2.42 -2.57
CA GLY A 12 -5.83 2.72 -1.47
C GLY A 12 -5.27 3.65 -0.39
N VAL A 13 -3.98 4.01 -0.43
CA VAL A 13 -3.33 4.94 0.51
C VAL A 13 -2.85 6.21 -0.18
N VAL A 14 -2.00 6.10 -1.18
CA VAL A 14 -1.54 7.24 -1.98
C VAL A 14 -2.41 7.43 -3.21
N LEU A 15 -2.74 6.33 -3.90
CA LEU A 15 -3.54 6.32 -5.11
C LEU A 15 -4.88 5.63 -4.91
N ASP A 16 -5.96 6.20 -5.47
CA ASP A 16 -7.32 5.65 -5.47
C ASP A 16 -7.49 4.65 -6.61
N THR A 17 -6.89 3.48 -6.46
CA THR A 17 -6.85 2.42 -7.47
C THR A 17 -7.64 1.17 -7.07
N GLU A 18 -7.90 0.98 -5.77
CA GLU A 18 -8.47 -0.26 -5.24
C GLU A 18 -9.86 -0.60 -5.79
N SER A 19 -10.70 0.38 -6.04
CA SER A 19 -12.01 0.16 -6.64
C SER A 19 -11.93 -0.40 -8.06
N GLN A 20 -10.90 0.00 -8.82
CA GLN A 20 -10.64 -0.45 -10.18
C GLN A 20 -10.08 -1.87 -10.17
N TYR A 21 -9.09 -2.17 -9.31
CA TYR A 21 -8.57 -3.53 -9.12
C TYR A 21 -9.65 -4.49 -8.63
N SER A 22 -10.49 -4.07 -7.69
CA SER A 22 -11.60 -4.91 -7.21
C SER A 22 -12.52 -5.36 -8.34
N LYS A 23 -12.83 -4.48 -9.31
CA LYS A 23 -13.65 -4.83 -10.49
C LYS A 23 -12.90 -5.78 -11.42
N PHE A 24 -11.62 -5.51 -11.71
CA PHE A 24 -10.79 -6.37 -12.55
C PHE A 24 -10.70 -7.79 -11.94
N TRP A 25 -10.29 -7.90 -10.68
CA TRP A 25 -10.12 -9.19 -10.03
C TRP A 25 -11.45 -9.91 -9.75
N ALA A 26 -12.55 -9.20 -9.54
CA ALA A 26 -13.88 -9.82 -9.46
C ALA A 26 -14.27 -10.44 -10.80
N HIS A 27 -13.95 -9.78 -11.92
CA HIS A 27 -14.17 -10.35 -13.25
C HIS A 27 -13.32 -11.60 -13.47
N ILE A 28 -12.02 -11.56 -13.15
CA ILE A 28 -11.13 -12.73 -13.23
C ILE A 28 -11.64 -13.85 -12.31
N GLY A 29 -12.06 -13.53 -11.09
CA GLY A 29 -12.67 -14.50 -10.17
C GLY A 29 -13.90 -15.18 -10.75
N THR A 30 -14.77 -14.43 -11.43
CA THR A 30 -15.96 -15.00 -12.11
C THR A 30 -15.58 -16.01 -13.19
N LEU A 31 -14.50 -15.76 -13.92
CA LEU A 31 -14.05 -16.64 -15.03
C LEU A 31 -13.37 -17.91 -14.53
N TYR A 32 -12.48 -17.79 -13.52
CA TYR A 32 -11.62 -18.90 -13.10
C TYR A 32 -12.06 -19.56 -11.78
N TYR A 33 -12.77 -18.83 -10.93
CA TYR A 33 -13.20 -19.25 -9.58
C TYR A 33 -14.67 -18.89 -9.31
N PRO A 34 -15.64 -19.30 -10.17
CA PRO A 34 -17.05 -18.88 -10.05
C PRO A 34 -17.69 -19.26 -8.71
N GLN A 35 -17.13 -20.25 -7.98
CA GLN A 35 -17.58 -20.66 -6.65
C GLN A 35 -17.03 -19.76 -5.52
N MET A 36 -16.02 -18.93 -5.77
CA MET A 36 -15.40 -18.01 -4.79
C MET A 36 -15.94 -16.61 -4.96
N GLN A 37 -17.00 -16.27 -4.22
CA GLN A 37 -17.58 -14.92 -4.28
C GLN A 37 -16.66 -13.83 -3.71
N SER A 38 -15.71 -14.20 -2.84
CA SER A 38 -14.79 -13.27 -2.18
C SER A 38 -13.40 -13.19 -2.85
N PHE A 39 -13.21 -13.78 -4.05
CA PHE A 39 -11.89 -13.89 -4.67
C PHE A 39 -11.12 -12.56 -4.69
N ALA A 40 -11.76 -11.48 -5.15
CA ALA A 40 -11.12 -10.15 -5.21
C ALA A 40 -10.74 -9.59 -3.82
N GLU A 41 -11.52 -9.91 -2.78
CA GLU A 41 -11.23 -9.50 -1.40
C GLU A 41 -10.08 -10.30 -0.79
N ASP A 42 -10.02 -11.60 -1.11
CA ASP A 42 -9.04 -12.53 -0.52
C ASP A 42 -7.61 -12.25 -1.00
N ILE A 43 -7.46 -11.65 -2.20
CA ILE A 43 -6.14 -11.34 -2.79
C ILE A 43 -5.63 -9.94 -2.49
N LYS A 44 -6.45 -9.06 -1.87
CA LYS A 44 -6.03 -7.68 -1.57
C LYS A 44 -4.76 -7.64 -0.72
N GLY A 45 -3.82 -6.80 -1.15
CA GLY A 45 -2.51 -6.64 -0.52
C GLY A 45 -1.51 -7.76 -0.80
N MET A 46 -1.88 -8.79 -1.57
CA MET A 46 -0.92 -9.80 -2.05
C MET A 46 -0.11 -9.26 -3.25
N SER A 47 1.12 -9.75 -3.40
CA SER A 47 1.85 -9.52 -4.65
C SER A 47 1.28 -10.35 -5.79
N LEU A 48 1.50 -9.92 -7.03
CA LEU A 48 1.07 -10.68 -8.21
C LEU A 48 1.68 -12.10 -8.24
N VAL A 49 2.94 -12.23 -7.75
CA VAL A 49 3.61 -13.53 -7.65
C VAL A 49 2.84 -14.47 -6.72
N ASP A 50 2.46 -14.00 -5.52
CA ASP A 50 1.72 -14.84 -4.57
C ASP A 50 0.31 -15.17 -5.06
N ILE A 51 -0.35 -14.23 -5.77
CA ILE A 51 -1.65 -14.50 -6.41
C ILE A 51 -1.50 -15.64 -7.43
N PHE A 52 -0.46 -15.59 -8.25
CA PHE A 52 -0.22 -16.60 -9.26
C PHE A 52 0.16 -17.95 -8.66
N ASP A 53 1.08 -17.98 -7.73
CA ASP A 53 1.51 -19.22 -7.08
C ASP A 53 0.36 -19.91 -6.36
N ARG A 54 -0.54 -19.14 -5.77
CA ARG A 54 -1.66 -19.67 -5.00
C ARG A 54 -2.87 -20.07 -5.86
N TYR A 55 -3.19 -19.26 -6.86
CA TYR A 55 -4.44 -19.40 -7.59
C TYR A 55 -4.27 -19.79 -9.07
N PHE A 56 -3.15 -19.48 -9.69
CA PHE A 56 -2.92 -19.71 -11.11
C PHE A 56 -1.58 -20.43 -11.34
N PRO A 57 -1.46 -21.72 -10.94
CA PRO A 57 -0.20 -22.48 -11.06
C PRO A 57 0.19 -22.79 -12.52
N ASP A 58 -0.72 -22.66 -13.46
CA ASP A 58 -0.45 -22.90 -14.89
C ASP A 58 0.25 -21.68 -15.51
N ALA A 59 1.45 -21.92 -16.10
CA ALA A 59 2.27 -20.86 -16.66
C ALA A 59 1.62 -20.16 -17.87
N SER A 60 0.75 -20.84 -18.62
CA SER A 60 0.02 -20.23 -19.76
C SER A 60 -1.06 -19.27 -19.28
N GLN A 61 -1.78 -19.63 -18.20
CA GLN A 61 -2.75 -18.76 -17.54
C GLN A 61 -2.06 -17.53 -16.94
N GLN A 62 -0.91 -17.72 -16.27
CA GLN A 62 -0.15 -16.58 -15.73
C GLN A 62 0.26 -15.59 -16.83
N LYS A 63 0.71 -16.10 -17.98
CA LYS A 63 1.10 -15.26 -19.11
C LYS A 63 -0.09 -14.46 -19.67
N GLU A 64 -1.24 -15.12 -19.82
CA GLU A 64 -2.47 -14.47 -20.28
C GLU A 64 -2.92 -13.39 -19.29
N LEU A 65 -2.98 -13.72 -17.99
CA LEU A 65 -3.41 -12.79 -16.96
C LEU A 65 -2.45 -11.60 -16.80
N LYS A 66 -1.13 -11.81 -16.99
CA LYS A 66 -0.17 -10.70 -17.02
C LYS A 66 -0.46 -9.71 -18.15
N LEU A 67 -0.76 -10.21 -19.34
CA LEU A 67 -1.11 -9.34 -20.47
C LEU A 67 -2.43 -8.59 -20.25
N LEU A 68 -3.45 -9.26 -19.68
CA LEU A 68 -4.72 -8.63 -19.35
C LEU A 68 -4.54 -7.56 -18.27
N LEU A 69 -3.72 -7.84 -17.24
CA LEU A 69 -3.44 -6.91 -16.18
C LEU A 69 -2.66 -5.69 -16.69
N ASP A 70 -1.65 -5.89 -17.54
CA ASP A 70 -0.85 -4.81 -18.11
C ASP A 70 -1.72 -3.85 -18.96
N VAL A 71 -2.59 -4.40 -19.81
CA VAL A 71 -3.57 -3.60 -20.58
C VAL A 71 -4.55 -2.86 -19.67
N PHE A 72 -5.00 -3.51 -18.60
CA PHE A 72 -5.87 -2.88 -17.61
C PHE A 72 -5.15 -1.74 -16.90
N GLU A 73 -3.93 -1.96 -16.41
CA GLU A 73 -3.11 -0.96 -15.71
C GLU A 73 -2.73 0.23 -16.59
N GLU A 74 -2.48 0.01 -17.88
CA GLU A 74 -2.25 1.09 -18.87
C GLU A 74 -3.48 1.99 -19.01
N SER A 75 -4.69 1.43 -18.87
CA SER A 75 -5.95 2.17 -19.00
C SER A 75 -6.51 2.71 -17.69
N MET A 76 -5.85 2.44 -16.54
CA MET A 76 -6.31 2.88 -15.23
C MET A 76 -6.24 4.39 -15.07
N GLU A 77 -7.19 4.93 -14.31
CA GLU A 77 -7.11 6.29 -13.78
C GLU A 77 -6.28 6.29 -12.49
N TYR A 78 -5.17 7.03 -12.51
CA TYR A 78 -4.34 7.23 -11.32
C TYR A 78 -4.67 8.58 -10.71
N ALA A 79 -5.46 8.58 -9.64
CA ALA A 79 -5.82 9.74 -8.86
C ALA A 79 -5.28 9.62 -7.44
N TYR A 80 -4.90 10.73 -6.84
CA TYR A 80 -4.48 10.74 -5.44
C TYR A 80 -5.67 10.58 -4.48
N ILE A 81 -5.46 9.84 -3.39
CA ILE A 81 -6.40 9.82 -2.27
C ILE A 81 -6.57 11.26 -1.72
N PRO A 82 -7.80 11.70 -1.40
CA PRO A 82 -8.06 13.07 -0.97
C PRO A 82 -7.16 13.54 0.18
N GLY A 83 -6.43 14.62 -0.06
CA GLY A 83 -5.54 15.29 0.90
C GLY A 83 -4.14 14.68 1.04
N VAL A 84 -3.82 13.56 0.34
CA VAL A 84 -2.50 12.93 0.47
C VAL A 84 -1.39 13.79 -0.13
N GLU A 85 -1.66 14.47 -1.24
CA GLU A 85 -0.67 15.34 -1.89
C GLU A 85 -0.21 16.47 -0.97
N GLU A 86 -1.16 17.20 -0.36
CA GLU A 86 -0.88 18.24 0.59
C GLU A 86 -0.13 17.72 1.82
N PHE A 87 -0.50 16.51 2.26
CA PHE A 87 0.17 15.86 3.38
C PHE A 87 1.62 15.50 3.04
N LEU A 88 1.88 14.91 1.87
CA LEU A 88 3.23 14.57 1.39
C LEU A 88 4.09 15.83 1.17
N LYS A 89 3.52 16.89 0.58
CA LYS A 89 4.19 18.19 0.45
C LYS A 89 4.59 18.75 1.82
N SER A 90 3.69 18.68 2.80
CA SER A 90 3.96 19.12 4.18
C SER A 90 5.07 18.30 4.87
N LEU A 91 5.16 16.98 4.62
CA LEU A 91 6.25 16.14 5.10
C LEU A 91 7.59 16.58 4.49
N ARG A 92 7.62 16.81 3.18
CA ARG A 92 8.81 17.28 2.45
C ARG A 92 9.28 18.65 2.97
N ASP A 93 8.37 19.59 3.15
CA ASP A 93 8.70 20.94 3.67
C ASP A 93 9.31 20.88 5.07
N LYS A 94 8.86 19.94 5.89
CA LYS A 94 9.39 19.66 7.22
C LYS A 94 10.64 18.75 7.20
N ARG A 95 11.09 18.31 6.03
CA ARG A 95 12.22 17.38 5.84
C ARG A 95 12.03 16.07 6.60
N VAL A 96 10.79 15.61 6.70
CA VAL A 96 10.47 14.30 7.24
C VAL A 96 10.75 13.26 6.17
N ARG A 97 11.47 12.21 6.54
CA ARG A 97 11.85 11.14 5.61
C ARG A 97 10.67 10.23 5.32
N THR A 98 10.50 9.85 4.06
CA THR A 98 9.34 9.10 3.57
C THR A 98 9.75 7.96 2.64
N ALA A 99 8.99 6.87 2.65
CA ALA A 99 9.09 5.86 1.60
C ALA A 99 7.70 5.39 1.15
N LEU A 100 7.60 5.07 -0.14
CA LEU A 100 6.52 4.29 -0.71
C LEU A 100 6.90 2.81 -0.60
N VAL A 101 6.00 1.95 -0.10
CA VAL A 101 6.25 0.52 0.13
C VAL A 101 5.07 -0.26 -0.45
N THR A 102 5.16 -0.60 -1.72
CA THR A 102 4.07 -1.20 -2.47
C THR A 102 4.29 -2.67 -2.83
N SER A 103 3.20 -3.43 -2.93
CA SER A 103 3.18 -4.77 -3.52
C SER A 103 3.13 -4.74 -5.06
N SER A 104 3.05 -3.56 -5.66
CA SER A 104 3.06 -3.35 -7.10
C SER A 104 4.45 -3.60 -7.68
N ASN A 105 4.49 -4.16 -8.88
CA ASN A 105 5.71 -4.43 -9.62
C ASN A 105 6.19 -3.21 -10.43
N HIS A 106 7.38 -3.34 -11.03
CA HIS A 106 7.97 -2.27 -11.84
C HIS A 106 7.11 -1.86 -13.04
N ASN A 107 6.37 -2.80 -13.68
CA ASN A 107 5.52 -2.48 -14.83
C ASN A 107 4.40 -1.54 -14.43
N LYS A 108 3.66 -1.87 -13.37
CA LYS A 108 2.62 -0.97 -12.85
C LYS A 108 3.19 0.37 -12.45
N MET A 109 4.31 0.38 -11.70
CA MET A 109 4.93 1.64 -11.29
C MET A 109 5.40 2.48 -12.48
N ALA A 110 5.75 1.87 -13.62
CA ALA A 110 6.04 2.61 -14.85
C ALA A 110 4.80 3.36 -15.39
N HIS A 111 3.62 2.74 -15.36
CA HIS A 111 2.36 3.41 -15.73
C HIS A 111 2.04 4.57 -14.77
N VAL A 112 2.20 4.34 -13.46
CA VAL A 112 2.05 5.41 -12.44
C VAL A 112 2.97 6.58 -12.74
N TYR A 113 4.25 6.32 -12.99
CA TYR A 113 5.25 7.38 -13.28
C TYR A 113 5.01 8.09 -14.62
N GLY A 114 4.39 7.41 -15.58
CA GLY A 114 3.99 8.01 -16.85
C GLY A 114 2.84 9.01 -16.68
N THR A 115 1.94 8.75 -15.74
CA THR A 115 0.75 9.57 -15.49
C THR A 115 1.01 10.64 -14.42
N LEU A 116 1.72 10.27 -13.36
CA LEU A 116 2.01 11.12 -12.19
C LEU A 116 3.53 11.15 -11.92
N PRO A 117 4.33 11.81 -12.79
CA PRO A 117 5.79 11.79 -12.68
C PRO A 117 6.31 12.39 -11.37
N GLU A 118 5.55 13.33 -10.78
CA GLU A 118 5.88 14.02 -9.54
C GLU A 118 5.79 13.11 -8.29
N ILE A 119 5.17 11.95 -8.38
CA ILE A 119 5.06 11.02 -7.25
C ILE A 119 6.44 10.61 -6.71
N ARG A 120 7.44 10.55 -7.60
CA ARG A 120 8.82 10.24 -7.23
C ARG A 120 9.44 11.29 -6.32
N ASP A 121 9.01 12.54 -6.43
CA ASP A 121 9.56 13.66 -5.67
C ASP A 121 9.04 13.70 -4.23
N TYR A 122 8.02 12.90 -3.92
CA TYR A 122 7.45 12.84 -2.58
C TYR A 122 8.16 11.84 -1.66
N PHE A 123 8.96 10.92 -2.21
CA PHE A 123 9.54 9.83 -1.44
C PHE A 123 11.06 9.78 -1.57
N ASP A 124 11.76 9.59 -0.44
CA ASP A 124 13.21 9.34 -0.43
C ASP A 124 13.55 7.96 -1.04
N TYR A 125 12.64 6.98 -0.85
CA TYR A 125 12.74 5.64 -1.42
C TYR A 125 11.37 5.12 -1.88
N ILE A 126 11.40 4.30 -2.93
CA ILE A 126 10.23 3.54 -3.39
C ILE A 126 10.64 2.07 -3.43
N PHE A 127 9.94 1.25 -2.64
CA PHE A 127 10.09 -0.20 -2.60
C PHE A 127 8.93 -0.82 -3.37
N THR A 128 9.27 -1.68 -4.32
CA THR A 128 8.32 -2.41 -5.16
C THR A 128 8.32 -3.90 -4.80
N ALA A 129 7.47 -4.70 -5.46
CA ALA A 129 7.43 -6.15 -5.22
C ALA A 129 8.80 -6.82 -5.41
N GLU A 130 9.63 -6.31 -6.32
CA GLU A 130 10.97 -6.86 -6.63
C GLU A 130 11.99 -6.63 -5.52
N ASP A 131 11.76 -5.67 -4.63
CA ASP A 131 12.64 -5.35 -3.50
C ASP A 131 12.36 -6.21 -2.25
N ILE A 132 11.31 -7.05 -2.29
CA ILE A 132 10.75 -7.71 -1.11
C ILE A 132 10.75 -9.22 -1.32
N GLN A 133 11.33 -9.98 -0.37
CA GLN A 133 11.40 -11.44 -0.47
C GLN A 133 10.08 -12.13 -0.14
N ARG A 134 9.38 -11.67 0.91
CA ARG A 134 8.09 -12.19 1.32
C ARG A 134 7.09 -11.03 1.31
N SER A 135 6.06 -11.15 0.50
CA SER A 135 5.04 -10.12 0.41
C SER A 135 4.16 -10.06 1.66
N LYS A 136 3.40 -8.98 1.79
CA LYS A 136 2.35 -8.82 2.81
C LYS A 136 1.42 -10.06 2.79
N PRO A 137 1.10 -10.68 3.94
CA PRO A 137 1.17 -10.12 5.30
C PRO A 137 2.51 -10.30 6.02
N ALA A 138 3.59 -10.80 5.39
CA ALA A 138 4.90 -10.84 6.04
C ALA A 138 5.40 -9.39 6.29
N PRO A 139 6.05 -9.11 7.45
CA PRO A 139 6.46 -7.75 7.82
C PRO A 139 7.71 -7.24 7.08
N ASP A 140 8.30 -8.05 6.22
CA ASP A 140 9.60 -7.85 5.59
C ASP A 140 9.71 -6.50 4.88
N CYS A 141 8.66 -6.08 4.17
CA CYS A 141 8.64 -4.84 3.41
C CYS A 141 8.88 -3.62 4.32
N PHE A 142 8.18 -3.53 5.46
CA PHE A 142 8.31 -2.42 6.39
C PHE A 142 9.58 -2.50 7.23
N ILE A 143 10.03 -3.71 7.60
CA ILE A 143 11.32 -3.92 8.26
C ILE A 143 12.47 -3.49 7.35
N ASN A 144 12.44 -3.86 6.06
CA ASN A 144 13.45 -3.48 5.08
C ASN A 144 13.46 -1.97 4.84
N ALA A 145 12.28 -1.35 4.77
CA ALA A 145 12.15 0.11 4.65
C ALA A 145 12.76 0.82 5.87
N ALA A 146 12.42 0.41 7.10
CA ALA A 146 13.02 0.96 8.32
C ALA A 146 14.55 0.80 8.33
N ARG A 147 15.04 -0.39 7.96
CA ARG A 147 16.49 -0.68 7.87
C ARG A 147 17.18 0.23 6.85
N ARG A 148 16.55 0.51 5.72
CA ARG A 148 17.08 1.43 4.69
C ARG A 148 17.33 2.83 5.24
N PHE A 149 16.49 3.26 6.17
CA PHE A 149 16.65 4.53 6.88
C PHE A 149 17.57 4.45 8.10
N GLY A 150 18.03 3.26 8.49
CA GLY A 150 18.88 3.05 9.65
C GLY A 150 18.14 3.23 10.98
N VAL A 151 16.85 2.93 11.02
CA VAL A 151 16.00 3.06 12.22
C VAL A 151 15.33 1.74 12.57
N ASP A 152 14.88 1.62 13.84
CA ASP A 152 14.01 0.55 14.27
C ASP A 152 12.57 0.79 13.74
N PRO A 153 11.82 -0.25 13.34
CA PRO A 153 10.44 -0.10 12.88
C PRO A 153 9.51 0.64 13.85
N GLN A 154 9.72 0.53 15.16
CA GLN A 154 8.95 1.29 16.18
C GLN A 154 9.05 2.82 15.99
N ASN A 155 10.08 3.29 15.28
CA ASN A 155 10.29 4.69 14.91
C ASN A 155 9.68 5.05 13.54
N CYS A 156 8.90 4.15 12.96
CA CYS A 156 8.18 4.36 11.72
C CYS A 156 6.67 4.47 11.98
N ILE A 157 6.00 5.26 11.13
CA ILE A 157 4.54 5.30 11.04
C ILE A 157 4.19 4.76 9.65
N VAL A 158 3.42 3.68 9.62
CA VAL A 158 2.95 3.03 8.38
C VAL A 158 1.52 3.45 8.12
N PHE A 159 1.22 3.85 6.88
CA PHE A 159 -0.12 4.12 6.36
C PHE A 159 -0.53 2.98 5.44
N GLU A 160 -1.67 2.34 5.72
CA GLU A 160 -2.14 1.13 5.05
C GLU A 160 -3.67 1.02 5.10
N ASP A 161 -4.27 0.34 4.13
CA ASP A 161 -5.72 0.17 3.99
C ASP A 161 -6.15 -1.30 3.85
N SER A 162 -5.23 -2.17 3.41
CA SER A 162 -5.49 -3.61 3.21
C SER A 162 -5.25 -4.42 4.48
N ILE A 163 -6.01 -5.51 4.68
CA ILE A 163 -5.83 -6.39 5.85
C ILE A 163 -4.42 -6.99 5.86
N ASN A 164 -3.91 -7.46 4.73
CA ASN A 164 -2.59 -8.07 4.64
C ASN A 164 -1.48 -7.05 4.97
N GLY A 165 -1.61 -5.82 4.46
CA GLY A 165 -0.65 -4.77 4.76
C GLY A 165 -0.70 -4.29 6.21
N LEU A 166 -1.89 -4.18 6.79
CA LEU A 166 -2.07 -3.83 8.20
C LEU A 166 -1.47 -4.89 9.14
N ILE A 167 -1.61 -6.19 8.81
CA ILE A 167 -0.95 -7.27 9.52
C ILE A 167 0.58 -7.11 9.41
N ALA A 168 1.10 -6.92 8.19
CA ALA A 168 2.52 -6.71 7.96
C ALA A 168 3.08 -5.51 8.75
N ALA A 169 2.37 -4.39 8.74
CA ALA A 169 2.75 -3.19 9.49
C ALA A 169 2.80 -3.45 11.00
N LYS A 170 1.76 -4.07 11.55
CA LYS A 170 1.68 -4.43 12.98
C LYS A 170 2.79 -5.39 13.39
N GLU A 171 2.99 -6.46 12.62
CA GLU A 171 4.03 -7.47 12.87
C GLU A 171 5.45 -6.91 12.72
N SER A 172 5.65 -5.84 11.95
CA SER A 172 6.94 -5.14 11.87
C SER A 172 7.30 -4.40 13.17
N GLY A 173 6.33 -4.12 14.03
CA GLY A 173 6.48 -3.30 15.23
C GLY A 173 6.33 -1.80 14.98
N ALA A 174 5.98 -1.38 13.77
CA ALA A 174 5.71 0.02 13.45
C ALA A 174 4.41 0.53 14.08
N LYS A 175 4.26 1.86 14.14
CA LYS A 175 2.98 2.51 14.44
C LYS A 175 2.11 2.45 13.20
N VAL A 176 0.84 2.06 13.36
CA VAL A 176 -0.06 1.79 12.22
C VAL A 176 -1.19 2.80 12.15
N VAL A 177 -1.28 3.49 11.03
CA VAL A 177 -2.41 4.32 10.64
C VAL A 177 -3.19 3.59 9.54
N GLY A 178 -4.39 3.12 9.87
CA GLY A 178 -5.27 2.46 8.92
C GLY A 178 -6.13 3.47 8.15
N LEU A 179 -6.22 3.32 6.82
CA LEU A 179 -7.15 4.08 5.98
C LEU A 179 -8.43 3.25 5.74
N THR A 180 -9.61 3.89 5.81
CA THR A 180 -10.89 3.21 5.51
C THR A 180 -11.28 3.35 4.03
N THR A 181 -10.32 3.48 3.15
CA THR A 181 -10.51 3.59 1.70
C THR A 181 -10.92 2.27 1.06
N THR A 182 -10.43 1.15 1.60
CA THR A 182 -10.69 -0.20 1.06
C THR A 182 -11.54 -1.04 2.01
N ASN A 183 -11.32 -0.91 3.31
CA ASN A 183 -11.99 -1.72 4.34
C ASN A 183 -12.73 -0.84 5.33
N THR A 184 -13.81 -1.38 5.91
CA THR A 184 -14.54 -0.67 6.98
C THR A 184 -13.71 -0.58 8.25
N GLU A 185 -13.93 0.47 9.04
CA GLU A 185 -13.26 0.68 10.33
C GLU A 185 -13.31 -0.57 11.21
N GLN A 186 -14.48 -1.23 11.30
CA GLN A 186 -14.67 -2.45 12.10
C GLN A 186 -13.72 -3.59 11.69
N LYS A 187 -13.42 -3.71 10.41
CA LYS A 187 -12.51 -4.76 9.91
C LYS A 187 -11.04 -4.48 10.25
N ILE A 188 -10.64 -3.20 10.30
CA ILE A 188 -9.23 -2.82 10.44
C ILE A 188 -8.83 -2.40 11.86
N MET A 189 -9.78 -2.06 12.74
CA MET A 189 -9.52 -1.45 14.04
C MET A 189 -8.57 -2.25 14.94
N SER A 190 -8.57 -3.57 14.85
CA SER A 190 -7.70 -4.43 15.66
C SER A 190 -6.22 -4.40 15.25
N PHE A 191 -5.91 -3.85 14.08
CA PHE A 191 -4.56 -3.75 13.53
C PHE A 191 -3.94 -2.36 13.67
N CYS A 192 -4.76 -1.33 13.91
CA CYS A 192 -4.38 0.08 13.81
C CYS A 192 -4.21 0.73 15.19
N ASN A 193 -3.27 1.68 15.27
CA ASN A 193 -3.17 2.61 16.38
C ASN A 193 -4.02 3.87 16.15
N LEU A 194 -4.23 4.23 14.88
CA LEU A 194 -5.05 5.35 14.44
C LEU A 194 -5.80 4.94 13.17
N ILE A 195 -7.03 5.40 12.99
CA ILE A 195 -7.84 5.15 11.78
C ILE A 195 -8.24 6.49 11.19
N LEU A 196 -8.11 6.61 9.87
CA LEU A 196 -8.45 7.80 9.11
C LEU A 196 -9.30 7.44 7.88
N PRO A 197 -10.30 8.23 7.52
CA PRO A 197 -11.03 8.05 6.26
C PRO A 197 -10.24 8.55 5.04
N SER A 198 -9.34 9.53 5.22
CA SER A 198 -8.49 10.14 4.21
C SER A 198 -7.45 11.02 4.87
N PHE A 199 -6.62 11.71 4.06
CA PHE A 199 -5.64 12.69 4.56
C PHE A 199 -6.21 14.12 4.68
N MET A 200 -7.48 14.35 4.35
CA MET A 200 -8.11 15.67 4.41
C MET A 200 -7.96 16.32 5.80
N GLY A 201 -7.37 17.53 5.82
CA GLY A 201 -7.13 18.28 7.05
C GLY A 201 -6.09 17.68 8.00
N ARG A 202 -5.34 16.66 7.57
CA ARG A 202 -4.27 16.04 8.38
C ARG A 202 -2.95 16.74 8.12
N THR A 203 -2.15 16.84 9.18
CA THR A 203 -0.79 17.37 9.13
C THR A 203 0.16 16.40 9.82
N PRO A 204 1.47 16.41 9.48
CA PRO A 204 2.46 15.61 10.20
C PRO A 204 2.43 15.85 11.72
N ASP A 205 2.20 17.11 12.14
CA ASP A 205 2.13 17.44 13.55
C ASP A 205 0.92 16.81 14.24
N SER A 206 -0.24 16.76 13.58
CA SER A 206 -1.44 16.10 14.11
C SER A 206 -1.24 14.59 14.27
N ILE A 207 -0.53 13.95 13.34
CA ILE A 207 -0.20 12.52 13.42
C ILE A 207 0.84 12.28 14.55
N ASN A 208 1.92 13.07 14.57
CA ASN A 208 2.95 12.95 15.62
C ASN A 208 2.38 13.16 17.02
N ALA A 209 1.47 14.13 17.20
CA ALA A 209 0.82 14.38 18.47
C ALA A 209 0.04 13.17 18.98
N HIS A 210 -0.67 12.46 18.10
CA HIS A 210 -1.38 11.24 18.46
C HIS A 210 -0.43 10.18 19.05
N PHE A 211 0.72 9.97 18.41
CA PHE A 211 1.68 8.95 18.84
C PHE A 211 2.56 9.38 20.03
N ALA A 212 2.73 10.67 20.27
CA ALA A 212 3.47 11.17 21.44
C ALA A 212 2.75 10.88 22.77
N PHE A 213 1.42 10.68 22.75
CA PHE A 213 0.64 10.32 23.93
C PHE A 213 0.61 8.81 24.22
N LEU A 214 1.11 7.98 23.30
CA LEU A 214 1.12 6.52 23.40
C LEU A 214 2.50 5.95 23.78
N SER A 215 3.51 6.79 23.94
CA SER A 215 4.87 6.48 24.43
C SER A 215 4.96 6.82 25.92
#